data_ca33a566d186ab5f1ea449defce62233
#
_entry.id   ca33a566d186ab5f1ea449defce62233
#
_cell.length_a   1.000
_cell.length_b   1.000
_cell.length_c   1.000
_cell.angle_alpha   90.00
_cell.angle_beta   90.00
_cell.angle_gamma   90.00
#
_symmetry.space_group_name_H-M   'P 1'
#
loop_
_entity.id
_entity.type
_entity.pdbx_description
1 polymer ?
#
loop_
_entity_poly.entity_id
_entity_poly.type
_entity_poly.pdbx_seq_one_letter_code
_entity_poly.pdbx_strand_id
1 'polypeptide(L)'
;VDAIRDSAKMGATVRNYTLMYQPKQLADGWQVTLKDVLTSIEVNVKTKLILNVTGPWGNWVNQTMKSSIPDKVIGLKGAHIVVKLPEEFTECGIMIINRANEPMYFLPWHGMHYIGLNRIPYDGELDEVKATKDETEWLLKEVNYAFPLLNLQRKDILYSYAGIQPVTFDESDPQGSREVVVHDLESDGLANVLMLTGGPIMTYRHIAKKILKEVSKRCVPTLAKQHPSSGSSEVTKLLRKSRSTSVEMNISDEILKKIIVEEQPVSLADILLRRTGIGWGIDQGKSAVPGVATVMAELCGWDEQRKEKEMQLFHQHIKEIYQVQKYRGDSVCD
;
A
#
# COMPACT_ATOMS: atom_id res chain seq x y z
N VAL A 1 -7.30 3.78 -5.93
CA VAL A 1 -8.16 2.96 -6.82
C VAL A 1 -8.88 3.83 -7.84
N ASP A 2 -9.54 4.95 -7.44
CA ASP A 2 -10.32 5.82 -8.33
C ASP A 2 -9.54 6.27 -9.58
N ALA A 3 -8.30 6.75 -9.42
CA ALA A 3 -7.47 7.19 -10.55
C ALA A 3 -7.15 6.05 -11.53
N ILE A 4 -7.01 4.83 -11.04
CA ILE A 4 -6.78 3.63 -11.88
C ILE A 4 -8.04 3.29 -12.67
N ARG A 5 -9.21 3.35 -12.03
CA ARG A 5 -10.50 3.13 -12.69
C ARG A 5 -10.79 4.19 -13.75
N ASP A 6 -10.48 5.45 -13.45
CA ASP A 6 -10.63 6.54 -14.43
C ASP A 6 -9.71 6.31 -15.64
N SER A 7 -8.46 5.87 -15.43
CA SER A 7 -7.56 5.55 -16.54
C SER A 7 -8.06 4.36 -17.38
N ALA A 8 -8.64 3.33 -16.76
CA ALA A 8 -9.25 2.22 -17.49
C ALA A 8 -10.45 2.70 -18.36
N LYS A 9 -11.31 3.59 -17.84
CA LYS A 9 -12.40 4.21 -18.61
C LYS A 9 -11.91 5.06 -19.79
N MET A 10 -10.69 5.60 -19.68
CA MET A 10 -10.03 6.35 -20.77
C MET A 10 -9.27 5.46 -21.76
N GLY A 11 -9.35 4.15 -21.63
CA GLY A 11 -8.76 3.18 -22.56
C GLY A 11 -7.42 2.58 -22.12
N ALA A 12 -6.95 2.84 -20.90
CA ALA A 12 -5.78 2.16 -20.37
C ALA A 12 -6.14 0.69 -20.03
N THR A 13 -5.24 -0.23 -20.40
CA THR A 13 -5.33 -1.61 -19.92
C THR A 13 -4.74 -1.68 -18.52
N VAL A 14 -5.57 -2.03 -17.54
CA VAL A 14 -5.18 -2.16 -16.15
C VAL A 14 -5.24 -3.63 -15.74
N ARG A 15 -4.17 -4.13 -15.15
CA ARG A 15 -4.06 -5.51 -14.67
C ARG A 15 -3.39 -5.52 -13.29
N ASN A 16 -4.03 -6.14 -12.30
CA ASN A 16 -3.42 -6.55 -11.05
C ASN A 16 -2.93 -8.01 -11.15
N TYR A 17 -2.22 -8.50 -10.17
CA TYR A 17 -1.66 -9.86 -10.16
C TYR A 17 -0.90 -10.23 -11.43
N THR A 18 -0.24 -9.24 -12.04
CA THR A 18 0.48 -9.41 -13.30
C THR A 18 1.94 -9.00 -13.11
N LEU A 19 2.84 -9.95 -13.28
CA LEU A 19 4.27 -9.76 -13.16
C LEU A 19 4.88 -9.49 -14.54
N MET A 20 5.67 -8.41 -14.64
CA MET A 20 6.54 -8.19 -15.80
C MET A 20 7.87 -8.92 -15.58
N TYR A 21 8.29 -9.74 -16.53
CA TYR A 21 9.58 -10.41 -16.48
C TYR A 21 10.16 -10.64 -17.88
N GLN A 22 11.41 -11.11 -17.94
CA GLN A 22 12.17 -11.33 -19.19
C GLN A 22 12.12 -10.12 -20.16
N PRO A 23 12.40 -8.90 -19.70
CA PRO A 23 12.45 -7.74 -20.58
C PRO A 23 13.62 -7.88 -21.57
N LYS A 24 13.31 -7.64 -22.86
CA LYS A 24 14.30 -7.66 -23.96
C LYS A 24 14.26 -6.33 -24.67
N GLN A 25 15.39 -5.66 -24.72
CA GLN A 25 15.52 -4.40 -25.45
C GLN A 25 15.47 -4.65 -26.97
N LEU A 26 14.73 -3.80 -27.66
CA LEU A 26 14.61 -3.76 -29.11
C LEU A 26 15.21 -2.46 -29.64
N ALA A 27 15.28 -2.31 -30.96
CA ALA A 27 15.79 -1.08 -31.57
C ALA A 27 14.94 0.16 -31.27
N ASP A 28 13.62 -0.01 -31.09
CA ASP A 28 12.63 1.06 -30.89
C ASP A 28 11.79 0.89 -29.61
N GLY A 29 12.31 0.22 -28.61
CA GLY A 29 11.62 0.00 -27.35
C GLY A 29 11.94 -1.32 -26.69
N TRP A 30 10.93 -1.99 -26.13
CA TRP A 30 11.08 -3.20 -25.34
C TRP A 30 10.04 -4.25 -25.72
N GLN A 31 10.43 -5.52 -25.62
CA GLN A 31 9.52 -6.64 -25.51
C GLN A 31 9.58 -7.15 -24.08
N VAL A 32 8.43 -7.28 -23.45
CA VAL A 32 8.30 -7.79 -22.09
C VAL A 32 7.30 -8.93 -22.05
N THR A 33 7.53 -9.91 -21.19
CA THR A 33 6.53 -10.93 -20.88
C THR A 33 5.75 -10.51 -19.66
N LEU A 34 4.43 -10.47 -19.78
CA LEU A 34 3.48 -10.26 -18.68
C LEU A 34 2.91 -11.61 -18.27
N LYS A 35 3.11 -11.99 -17.01
CA LYS A 35 2.60 -13.24 -16.45
C LYS A 35 1.49 -12.94 -15.46
N ASP A 36 0.31 -13.47 -15.69
CA ASP A 36 -0.72 -13.56 -14.68
C ASP A 36 -0.30 -14.58 -13.62
N VAL A 37 -0.07 -14.10 -12.39
CA VAL A 37 0.45 -14.97 -11.31
C VAL A 37 -0.58 -15.95 -10.76
N LEU A 38 -1.87 -15.77 -11.06
CA LEU A 38 -2.96 -16.65 -10.62
C LEU A 38 -3.14 -17.83 -11.57
N THR A 39 -3.09 -17.56 -12.87
CA THR A 39 -3.34 -18.56 -13.93
C THR A 39 -2.08 -19.07 -14.58
N SER A 40 -0.94 -18.42 -14.34
CA SER A 40 0.34 -18.64 -15.02
C SER A 40 0.30 -18.38 -16.54
N ILE A 41 -0.73 -17.75 -17.05
CA ILE A 41 -0.81 -17.36 -18.46
C ILE A 41 0.18 -16.24 -18.74
N GLU A 42 0.89 -16.36 -19.85
CA GLU A 42 1.93 -15.43 -20.27
C GLU A 42 1.55 -14.75 -21.60
N VAL A 43 1.81 -13.44 -21.67
CA VAL A 43 1.59 -12.64 -22.87
C VAL A 43 2.81 -11.80 -23.17
N ASN A 44 3.30 -11.84 -24.41
CA ASN A 44 4.38 -10.97 -24.86
C ASN A 44 3.81 -9.63 -25.35
N VAL A 45 4.33 -8.53 -24.82
CA VAL A 45 3.92 -7.17 -25.14
C VAL A 45 5.14 -6.39 -25.66
N LYS A 46 4.95 -5.65 -26.74
CA LYS A 46 5.94 -4.64 -27.20
C LYS A 46 5.52 -3.27 -26.73
N THR A 47 6.47 -2.51 -26.20
CA THR A 47 6.26 -1.14 -25.73
C THR A 47 7.40 -0.22 -26.15
N LYS A 48 7.08 1.04 -26.40
CA LYS A 48 8.10 2.07 -26.72
C LYS A 48 8.84 2.56 -25.47
N LEU A 49 8.17 2.52 -24.30
CA LEU A 49 8.68 3.06 -23.05
C LEU A 49 8.25 2.16 -21.89
N ILE A 50 9.15 1.96 -20.94
CA ILE A 50 8.84 1.38 -19.63
C ILE A 50 8.89 2.52 -18.60
N LEU A 51 7.84 2.66 -17.79
CA LEU A 51 7.82 3.57 -16.66
C LEU A 51 7.78 2.76 -15.35
N ASN A 52 8.91 2.72 -14.64
CA ASN A 52 9.04 2.06 -13.36
C ASN A 52 8.56 3.00 -12.23
N VAL A 53 7.39 2.72 -11.68
CA VAL A 53 6.79 3.42 -10.53
C VAL A 53 6.45 2.45 -9.40
N THR A 54 7.24 1.40 -9.25
CA THR A 54 6.98 0.28 -8.35
C THR A 54 7.38 0.54 -6.89
N GLY A 55 7.73 1.79 -6.55
CA GLY A 55 8.04 2.17 -5.18
C GLY A 55 9.26 1.42 -4.63
N PRO A 56 9.14 0.72 -3.48
CA PRO A 56 10.29 0.04 -2.87
C PRO A 56 10.86 -1.10 -3.73
N TRP A 57 10.10 -1.66 -4.66
CA TRP A 57 10.59 -2.67 -5.62
C TRP A 57 11.34 -2.09 -6.82
N GLY A 58 11.52 -0.77 -6.88
CA GLY A 58 12.07 -0.09 -8.05
C GLY A 58 13.43 -0.56 -8.47
N ASN A 59 14.37 -0.77 -7.54
CA ASN A 59 15.71 -1.31 -7.84
C ASN A 59 15.61 -2.73 -8.40
N TRP A 60 14.80 -3.59 -7.76
CA TRP A 60 14.61 -4.96 -8.24
C TRP A 60 14.07 -5.00 -9.67
N VAL A 61 13.08 -4.17 -10.00
CA VAL A 61 12.56 -4.08 -11.38
C VAL A 61 13.65 -3.64 -12.37
N ASN A 62 14.46 -2.64 -12.04
CA ASN A 62 15.57 -2.21 -12.88
C ASN A 62 16.58 -3.35 -13.09
N GLN A 63 16.93 -4.07 -12.03
CA GLN A 63 17.89 -5.17 -12.05
C GLN A 63 17.40 -6.38 -12.87
N THR A 64 16.08 -6.56 -13.05
CA THR A 64 15.56 -7.57 -13.99
C THR A 64 15.87 -7.22 -15.46
N MET A 65 16.06 -5.94 -15.77
CA MET A 65 16.43 -5.47 -17.10
C MET A 65 17.95 -5.46 -17.31
N LYS A 66 18.70 -5.08 -16.28
CA LYS A 66 20.18 -5.06 -16.31
C LYS A 66 20.72 -5.11 -14.88
N SER A 67 21.40 -6.18 -14.51
CA SER A 67 21.84 -6.45 -13.13
C SER A 67 22.79 -5.41 -12.53
N SER A 68 23.52 -4.68 -13.36
CA SER A 68 24.52 -3.69 -12.94
C SER A 68 23.98 -2.26 -12.78
N ILE A 69 22.67 -2.07 -12.76
CA ILE A 69 22.07 -0.74 -12.54
C ILE A 69 22.28 -0.32 -11.08
N PRO A 70 22.80 0.90 -10.84
CA PRO A 70 22.92 1.45 -9.50
C PRO A 70 21.54 1.62 -8.84
N ASP A 71 21.49 1.46 -7.53
CA ASP A 71 20.27 1.69 -6.77
C ASP A 71 19.80 3.14 -6.90
N LYS A 72 18.50 3.33 -7.02
CA LYS A 72 17.83 4.63 -7.10
C LYS A 72 16.89 4.86 -5.93
N VAL A 73 16.60 3.82 -5.15
CA VAL A 73 15.64 3.82 -4.05
C VAL A 73 16.28 3.24 -2.79
N ILE A 74 15.97 3.85 -1.64
CA ILE A 74 16.18 3.26 -0.32
C ILE A 74 14.82 3.02 0.32
N GLY A 75 14.67 1.91 1.02
CA GLY A 75 13.51 1.62 1.87
C GLY A 75 13.68 2.19 3.28
N LEU A 76 12.76 3.01 3.73
CA LEU A 76 12.67 3.39 5.14
C LEU A 76 11.43 2.75 5.76
N LYS A 77 11.65 1.87 6.74
CA LYS A 77 10.56 1.23 7.48
C LYS A 77 9.97 2.20 8.50
N GLY A 78 8.65 2.29 8.51
CA GLY A 78 7.90 3.01 9.52
C GLY A 78 6.89 2.10 10.20
N ALA A 79 7.01 1.92 11.52
CA ALA A 79 6.09 1.15 12.33
C ALA A 79 5.05 2.06 13.00
N HIS A 80 3.86 1.49 13.23
CA HIS A 80 2.75 2.15 13.91
C HIS A 80 2.13 1.19 14.91
N ILE A 81 1.63 1.75 16.01
CA ILE A 81 0.74 1.06 16.95
C ILE A 81 -0.66 1.65 16.84
N VAL A 82 -1.66 0.83 17.04
CA VAL A 82 -3.06 1.24 17.12
C VAL A 82 -3.55 1.01 18.53
N VAL A 83 -4.10 2.07 19.12
CA VAL A 83 -4.57 2.10 20.50
C VAL A 83 -5.92 2.81 20.57
N LYS A 84 -6.62 2.68 21.67
CA LYS A 84 -7.80 3.51 21.99
C LYS A 84 -7.36 4.57 22.98
N LEU A 85 -7.36 5.84 22.56
CA LEU A 85 -7.08 6.97 23.44
C LEU A 85 -8.38 7.52 24.05
N PRO A 86 -8.30 8.33 25.11
CA PRO A 86 -9.42 9.07 25.67
C PRO A 86 -10.16 9.93 24.64
N GLU A 87 -11.42 10.28 24.93
CA GLU A 87 -12.32 10.96 23.98
C GLU A 87 -11.76 12.31 23.51
N GLU A 88 -11.01 12.99 24.35
CA GLU A 88 -10.37 14.28 24.06
C GLU A 88 -9.43 14.24 22.85
N PHE A 89 -8.98 13.06 22.45
CA PHE A 89 -8.11 12.86 21.29
C PHE A 89 -8.87 12.57 19.99
N THR A 90 -10.19 12.43 20.03
CA THR A 90 -10.97 11.95 18.86
C THR A 90 -11.23 13.01 17.81
N GLU A 91 -11.28 14.30 18.21
CA GLU A 91 -11.67 15.41 17.34
C GLU A 91 -10.52 15.96 16.47
N CYS A 92 -9.27 15.67 16.79
CA CYS A 92 -8.13 16.23 16.09
C CYS A 92 -6.95 15.26 15.97
N GLY A 93 -6.21 15.40 14.87
CA GLY A 93 -4.90 14.79 14.73
C GLY A 93 -3.85 15.63 15.46
N ILE A 94 -2.96 14.97 16.19
CA ILE A 94 -1.85 15.60 16.91
C ILE A 94 -0.55 15.20 16.23
N MET A 95 0.35 16.15 16.05
CA MET A 95 1.73 15.91 15.63
C MET A 95 2.68 16.46 16.68
N ILE A 96 3.63 15.66 17.09
CA ILE A 96 4.71 16.05 18.00
C ILE A 96 6.06 15.83 17.30
N ILE A 97 7.11 16.43 17.85
CA ILE A 97 8.49 16.06 17.53
C ILE A 97 8.98 15.14 18.65
N ASN A 98 9.37 13.93 18.29
CA ASN A 98 9.87 12.92 19.21
C ASN A 98 11.32 13.23 19.66
N ARG A 99 11.87 12.43 20.57
CA ARG A 99 13.24 12.62 21.08
C ARG A 99 14.35 12.37 20.05
N ALA A 100 14.02 11.71 18.93
CA ALA A 100 14.91 11.57 17.77
C ALA A 100 14.83 12.75 16.80
N ASN A 101 14.12 13.84 17.18
CA ASN A 101 13.87 15.02 16.35
C ASN A 101 13.11 14.71 15.04
N GLU A 102 12.20 13.73 15.09
CA GLU A 102 11.35 13.35 13.96
C GLU A 102 9.87 13.55 14.29
N PRO A 103 9.02 13.82 13.28
CA PRO A 103 7.58 13.97 13.48
C PRO A 103 6.96 12.62 13.85
N MET A 104 6.14 12.62 14.90
CA MET A 104 5.30 11.50 15.28
C MET A 104 3.84 11.95 15.35
N TYR A 105 2.95 11.15 14.78
CA TYR A 105 1.55 11.48 14.59
C TYR A 105 0.65 10.62 15.47
N PHE A 106 -0.40 11.24 16.00
CA PHE A 106 -1.51 10.62 16.71
C PHE A 106 -2.76 10.95 15.93
N LEU A 107 -3.27 10.03 15.18
CA LEU A 107 -4.37 10.31 14.26
C LEU A 107 -5.59 9.45 14.56
N PRO A 108 -6.77 10.07 14.75
CA PRO A 108 -8.00 9.31 14.99
C PRO A 108 -8.36 8.48 13.76
N TRP A 109 -8.78 7.24 14.00
CA TRP A 109 -9.08 6.25 12.97
C TRP A 109 -10.13 5.25 13.45
N HIS A 110 -11.35 5.33 12.94
CA HIS A 110 -12.44 4.39 13.27
C HIS A 110 -12.65 4.16 14.78
N GLY A 111 -12.71 5.22 15.57
CA GLY A 111 -12.85 5.14 17.03
C GLY A 111 -11.61 4.67 17.78
N MET A 112 -10.50 4.55 17.09
CA MET A 112 -9.16 4.25 17.61
C MET A 112 -8.20 5.36 17.19
N HIS A 113 -6.92 5.19 17.53
CA HIS A 113 -5.86 6.09 17.11
C HIS A 113 -4.68 5.27 16.61
N TYR A 114 -4.16 5.60 15.44
CA TYR A 114 -2.85 5.09 15.06
C TYR A 114 -1.77 6.11 15.42
N ILE A 115 -0.69 5.58 15.97
CA ILE A 115 0.45 6.36 16.46
C ILE A 115 1.70 5.87 15.77
N GLY A 116 2.45 6.76 15.21
CA GLY A 116 3.73 6.48 14.53
C GLY A 116 4.28 7.75 13.92
N LEU A 117 5.43 7.67 13.29
CA LEU A 117 6.20 6.49 12.95
C LEU A 117 7.63 6.62 13.49
N ASN A 118 8.35 5.51 13.53
CA ASN A 118 9.80 5.53 13.49
C ASN A 118 10.26 5.50 12.01
N ARG A 119 11.52 5.83 11.74
CA ARG A 119 12.10 5.77 10.39
C ARG A 119 13.44 5.07 10.47
N ILE A 120 13.48 3.84 10.00
CA ILE A 120 14.66 2.99 10.07
C ILE A 120 14.99 2.49 8.66
N PRO A 121 16.24 2.59 8.19
CA PRO A 121 16.66 1.94 6.95
C PRO A 121 16.28 0.46 6.96
N TYR A 122 15.80 -0.05 5.85
CA TYR A 122 15.29 -1.41 5.72
C TYR A 122 15.81 -2.07 4.46
N ASP A 123 16.48 -3.20 4.62
CA ASP A 123 17.07 -4.03 3.57
C ASP A 123 16.51 -5.46 3.55
N GLY A 124 15.46 -5.72 4.35
CA GLY A 124 14.81 -7.04 4.42
C GLY A 124 13.79 -7.29 3.33
N GLU A 125 13.10 -8.44 3.44
CA GLU A 125 12.07 -8.86 2.49
C GLU A 125 10.85 -7.94 2.53
N LEU A 126 10.51 -7.37 1.38
CA LEU A 126 9.42 -6.38 1.27
C LEU A 126 8.02 -6.97 1.49
N ASP A 127 7.86 -8.27 1.29
CA ASP A 127 6.57 -8.96 1.46
C ASP A 127 6.31 -9.37 2.92
N GLU A 128 7.34 -9.30 3.80
CA GLU A 128 7.25 -9.70 5.20
C GLU A 128 7.35 -8.52 6.20
N VAL A 129 7.09 -7.32 5.72
CA VAL A 129 7.21 -6.10 6.53
C VAL A 129 6.17 -6.08 7.65
N LYS A 130 6.64 -6.06 8.89
CA LYS A 130 5.83 -5.97 10.11
C LYS A 130 6.52 -5.14 11.19
N ALA A 131 5.75 -4.60 12.12
CA ALA A 131 6.29 -3.94 13.29
C ALA A 131 6.97 -4.97 14.22
N THR A 132 8.18 -4.66 14.64
CA THR A 132 8.89 -5.50 15.61
C THR A 132 8.50 -5.12 17.04
N LYS A 133 8.85 -6.00 17.99
CA LYS A 133 8.67 -5.73 19.40
C LYS A 133 9.39 -4.46 19.85
N ASP A 134 10.66 -4.30 19.47
CA ASP A 134 11.47 -3.16 19.87
C ASP A 134 10.91 -1.84 19.32
N GLU A 135 10.38 -1.86 18.09
CA GLU A 135 9.71 -0.71 17.48
C GLU A 135 8.42 -0.34 18.24
N THR A 136 7.61 -1.32 18.60
CA THR A 136 6.38 -1.06 19.37
C THR A 136 6.65 -0.55 20.78
N GLU A 137 7.68 -1.08 21.45
CA GLU A 137 8.13 -0.61 22.76
C GLU A 137 8.72 0.81 22.70
N TRP A 138 9.49 1.09 21.64
CA TRP A 138 10.01 2.43 21.42
C TRP A 138 8.86 3.43 21.21
N LEU A 139 7.86 3.11 20.40
CA LEU A 139 6.69 3.95 20.20
C LEU A 139 5.95 4.22 21.52
N LEU A 140 5.71 3.20 22.35
CA LEU A 140 5.10 3.38 23.67
C LEU A 140 5.91 4.33 24.57
N LYS A 141 7.24 4.22 24.57
CA LYS A 141 8.12 5.12 25.35
C LYS A 141 8.02 6.56 24.86
N GLU A 142 7.95 6.79 23.55
CA GLU A 142 7.79 8.14 22.97
C GLU A 142 6.41 8.72 23.30
N VAL A 143 5.35 7.92 23.21
CA VAL A 143 3.99 8.34 23.59
C VAL A 143 3.92 8.76 25.04
N ASN A 144 4.42 7.92 25.94
CA ASN A 144 4.36 8.18 27.39
C ASN A 144 5.30 9.32 27.81
N TYR A 145 6.36 9.57 27.04
CA TYR A 145 7.18 10.76 27.24
C TYR A 145 6.44 12.04 26.87
N ALA A 146 5.74 12.04 25.74
CA ALA A 146 4.97 13.20 25.27
C ALA A 146 3.70 13.45 26.09
N PHE A 147 3.03 12.38 26.49
CA PHE A 147 1.77 12.40 27.24
C PHE A 147 1.84 11.44 28.44
N PRO A 148 2.55 11.83 29.53
CA PRO A 148 2.76 10.93 30.68
C PRO A 148 1.50 10.42 31.34
N LEU A 149 0.40 11.21 31.29
CA LEU A 149 -0.88 10.84 31.87
C LEU A 149 -1.59 9.69 31.12
N LEU A 150 -1.23 9.42 29.87
CA LEU A 150 -1.79 8.29 29.14
C LEU A 150 -1.29 6.96 29.69
N ASN A 151 -0.03 6.91 30.16
CA ASN A 151 0.59 5.73 30.77
C ASN A 151 0.31 4.43 30.01
N LEU A 152 0.38 4.48 28.67
CA LEU A 152 0.06 3.35 27.80
C LEU A 152 0.99 2.18 28.05
N GLN A 153 0.43 1.01 28.13
CA GLN A 153 1.12 -0.25 28.32
C GLN A 153 0.97 -1.09 27.02
N ARG A 154 1.80 -2.11 26.89
CA ARG A 154 1.72 -3.04 25.75
C ARG A 154 0.32 -3.65 25.56
N LYS A 155 -0.39 -3.97 26.65
CA LYS A 155 -1.76 -4.51 26.64
C LYS A 155 -2.78 -3.57 25.99
N ASP A 156 -2.48 -2.27 25.92
CA ASP A 156 -3.34 -1.25 25.33
C ASP A 156 -3.17 -1.16 23.79
N ILE A 157 -2.16 -1.85 23.25
CA ILE A 157 -1.98 -1.96 21.80
C ILE A 157 -2.98 -2.99 21.25
N LEU A 158 -3.90 -2.51 20.44
CA LEU A 158 -4.89 -3.34 19.76
C LEU A 158 -4.25 -4.18 18.65
N TYR A 159 -3.45 -3.53 17.82
CA TYR A 159 -2.61 -4.15 16.79
C TYR A 159 -1.49 -3.20 16.36
N SER A 160 -0.56 -3.70 15.58
CA SER A 160 0.53 -2.90 15.01
C SER A 160 0.67 -3.19 13.52
N TYR A 161 1.27 -2.28 12.79
CA TYR A 161 1.64 -2.47 11.39
C TYR A 161 2.89 -1.69 11.02
N ALA A 162 3.51 -2.07 9.93
CA ALA A 162 4.63 -1.35 9.37
C ALA A 162 4.51 -1.26 7.85
N GLY A 163 5.20 -0.30 7.28
CA GLY A 163 5.30 -0.13 5.83
C GLY A 163 6.66 0.42 5.45
N ILE A 164 7.01 0.26 4.18
CA ILE A 164 8.25 0.80 3.62
C ILE A 164 7.95 2.05 2.83
N GLN A 165 8.53 3.17 3.24
CA GLN A 165 8.55 4.39 2.46
C GLN A 165 9.73 4.34 1.49
N PRO A 166 9.50 4.31 0.17
CA PRO A 166 10.58 4.45 -0.80
C PRO A 166 11.01 5.92 -0.84
N VAL A 167 12.30 6.16 -0.65
CA VAL A 167 12.92 7.48 -0.80
C VAL A 167 14.00 7.41 -1.87
N THR A 168 14.34 8.55 -2.46
CA THR A 168 15.40 8.62 -3.46
C THR A 168 16.74 8.30 -2.80
N PHE A 169 17.52 7.41 -3.42
CA PHE A 169 18.88 7.10 -2.97
C PHE A 169 19.76 8.35 -3.01
N ASP A 170 20.50 8.60 -1.96
CA ASP A 170 21.47 9.69 -1.84
C ASP A 170 22.71 9.14 -1.12
N GLU A 171 23.86 9.16 -1.80
CA GLU A 171 25.12 8.67 -1.22
C GLU A 171 25.55 9.45 0.01
N SER A 172 25.14 10.71 0.12
CA SER A 172 25.48 11.59 1.25
C SER A 172 24.56 11.48 2.45
N ASP A 173 23.39 10.88 2.28
CA ASP A 173 22.38 10.72 3.33
C ASP A 173 21.84 9.29 3.41
N PRO A 174 22.19 8.53 4.47
CA PRO A 174 21.66 7.17 4.69
C PRO A 174 20.14 7.09 4.81
N GLN A 175 19.47 8.21 5.08
CA GLN A 175 18.01 8.28 5.10
C GLN A 175 17.42 8.65 3.74
N GLY A 176 18.27 8.93 2.74
CA GLY A 176 17.86 9.31 1.41
C GLY A 176 17.07 10.61 1.32
N SER A 177 16.78 11.03 0.11
CA SER A 177 16.03 12.26 -0.17
C SER A 177 14.54 11.98 -0.39
N ARG A 178 13.69 12.88 0.11
CA ARG A 178 12.24 12.89 -0.19
C ARG A 178 11.90 13.60 -1.49
N GLU A 179 12.89 14.14 -2.18
CA GLU A 179 12.66 14.80 -3.45
C GLU A 179 12.12 13.86 -4.51
N VAL A 180 11.21 14.42 -5.32
CA VAL A 180 10.67 13.70 -6.47
C VAL A 180 11.66 13.77 -7.61
N VAL A 181 12.26 12.63 -7.95
CA VAL A 181 13.20 12.50 -9.05
C VAL A 181 12.63 11.59 -10.14
N VAL A 182 12.67 12.05 -11.38
CA VAL A 182 12.40 11.23 -12.56
C VAL A 182 13.77 10.88 -13.15
N HIS A 183 14.19 9.64 -12.95
CA HIS A 183 15.44 9.11 -13.49
C HIS A 183 15.22 8.69 -14.94
N ASP A 184 16.06 9.17 -15.83
CA ASP A 184 16.22 8.64 -17.17
C ASP A 184 17.33 7.59 -17.12
N LEU A 185 16.99 6.32 -17.29
CA LEU A 185 17.94 5.23 -17.16
C LEU A 185 18.75 4.97 -18.44
N GLU A 186 18.64 5.81 -19.44
CA GLU A 186 19.44 5.70 -20.68
C GLU A 186 20.95 5.81 -20.39
N SER A 187 21.34 6.71 -19.50
CA SER A 187 22.74 6.83 -19.04
C SER A 187 23.24 5.59 -18.31
N ASP A 188 22.35 4.83 -17.68
CA ASP A 188 22.66 3.55 -17.04
C ASP A 188 22.61 2.38 -18.03
N GLY A 189 22.29 2.65 -19.33
CA GLY A 189 22.24 1.69 -20.42
C GLY A 189 20.87 1.03 -20.63
N LEU A 190 19.80 1.61 -20.09
CA LEU A 190 18.42 1.21 -20.31
C LEU A 190 17.67 2.27 -21.12
N ALA A 191 17.86 2.26 -22.44
CA ALA A 191 17.19 3.21 -23.33
C ALA A 191 15.66 3.07 -23.22
N ASN A 192 14.95 4.20 -23.19
CA ASN A 192 13.50 4.24 -23.06
C ASN A 192 12.96 3.58 -21.76
N VAL A 193 13.69 3.72 -20.67
CA VAL A 193 13.20 3.38 -19.32
C VAL A 193 13.27 4.62 -18.45
N LEU A 194 12.15 4.99 -17.86
CA LEU A 194 12.05 6.03 -16.85
C LEU A 194 11.70 5.41 -15.51
N MET A 195 12.28 5.91 -14.42
CA MET A 195 11.94 5.52 -13.07
C MET A 195 11.57 6.75 -12.24
N LEU A 196 10.57 6.60 -11.38
CA LEU A 196 10.20 7.62 -10.41
C LEU A 196 10.61 7.20 -9.01
N THR A 197 11.21 8.12 -8.26
CA THR A 197 11.51 7.96 -6.84
C THR A 197 11.03 9.18 -6.03
N GLY A 198 10.86 8.99 -4.73
CA GLY A 198 10.48 10.05 -3.80
C GLY A 198 9.04 10.51 -3.92
N GLY A 199 8.71 11.52 -3.12
CA GLY A 199 7.42 12.19 -3.09
C GLY A 199 6.33 11.49 -2.27
N PRO A 200 5.45 12.27 -1.62
CA PRO A 200 4.32 11.73 -0.87
C PRO A 200 3.13 11.43 -1.78
N ILE A 201 2.39 10.37 -1.44
CA ILE A 201 1.22 9.92 -2.21
C ILE A 201 0.16 11.03 -2.41
N MET A 202 0.03 11.97 -1.47
CA MET A 202 -0.93 13.06 -1.56
C MET A 202 -0.69 13.99 -2.75
N THR A 203 0.55 14.06 -3.24
CA THR A 203 0.94 14.92 -4.37
C THR A 203 0.99 14.16 -5.70
N TYR A 204 0.45 12.94 -5.77
CA TYR A 204 0.56 12.07 -6.95
C TYR A 204 0.17 12.73 -8.27
N ARG A 205 -0.84 13.62 -8.29
CA ARG A 205 -1.24 14.35 -9.51
C ARG A 205 -0.17 15.32 -10.00
N HIS A 206 0.51 15.99 -9.06
CA HIS A 206 1.63 16.89 -9.39
C HIS A 206 2.83 16.07 -9.91
N ILE A 207 3.12 14.97 -9.24
CA ILE A 207 4.18 14.05 -9.63
C ILE A 207 3.91 13.46 -11.03
N ALA A 208 2.68 13.02 -11.30
CA ALA A 208 2.28 12.52 -12.60
C ALA A 208 2.49 13.56 -13.72
N LYS A 209 2.26 14.85 -13.47
CA LYS A 209 2.55 15.93 -14.44
C LYS A 209 4.04 16.08 -14.72
N LYS A 210 4.91 15.90 -13.72
CA LYS A 210 6.37 15.89 -13.93
C LYS A 210 6.80 14.75 -14.84
N ILE A 211 6.34 13.54 -14.56
CA ILE A 211 6.65 12.36 -15.38
C ILE A 211 6.13 12.53 -16.80
N LEU A 212 4.92 13.05 -16.96
CA LEU A 212 4.28 13.20 -18.27
C LEU A 212 5.11 14.09 -19.22
N LYS A 213 5.84 15.06 -18.70
CA LYS A 213 6.78 15.86 -19.50
C LYS A 213 7.90 15.03 -20.09
N GLU A 214 8.42 14.06 -19.37
CA GLU A 214 9.48 13.17 -19.85
C GLU A 214 8.93 12.09 -20.80
N VAL A 215 7.75 11.55 -20.48
CA VAL A 215 7.06 10.59 -21.35
C VAL A 215 6.71 11.21 -22.70
N SER A 216 6.21 12.45 -22.74
CA SER A 216 5.80 13.13 -23.96
C SER A 216 6.98 13.47 -24.91
N LYS A 217 8.21 13.46 -24.43
CA LYS A 217 9.39 13.58 -25.28
C LYS A 217 9.64 12.31 -26.14
N ARG A 218 9.12 11.16 -25.69
CA ARG A 218 9.36 9.83 -26.28
C ARG A 218 8.12 9.21 -26.91
N CYS A 219 6.95 9.52 -26.35
CA CYS A 219 5.68 8.97 -26.79
C CYS A 219 4.71 10.11 -27.09
N VAL A 220 4.29 10.23 -28.37
CA VAL A 220 3.25 11.18 -28.75
C VAL A 220 1.90 10.62 -28.29
N PRO A 221 1.09 11.36 -27.51
CA PRO A 221 -0.26 10.92 -27.15
C PRO A 221 -1.12 10.71 -28.38
N THR A 222 -1.69 9.54 -28.52
CA THR A 222 -2.55 9.20 -29.68
C THR A 222 -3.98 9.66 -29.53
N LEU A 223 -4.44 9.99 -28.32
CA LEU A 223 -5.78 10.49 -28.04
C LEU A 223 -5.74 11.46 -26.85
N ALA A 224 -6.00 12.72 -27.10
CA ALA A 224 -6.18 13.71 -26.07
C ALA A 224 -7.62 14.20 -26.01
N LYS A 225 -8.55 13.36 -25.57
CA LYS A 225 -9.77 13.89 -24.95
C LYS A 225 -9.49 13.96 -23.45
N GLN A 226 -9.20 15.17 -22.97
CA GLN A 226 -9.21 15.42 -21.54
C GLN A 226 -10.63 15.25 -21.03
N HIS A 227 -10.91 14.09 -20.45
CA HIS A 227 -12.08 13.97 -19.60
C HIS A 227 -11.67 14.55 -18.24
N PRO A 228 -12.42 15.53 -17.70
CA PRO A 228 -12.17 16.00 -16.34
C PRO A 228 -12.20 14.76 -15.43
N SER A 229 -11.23 14.65 -14.53
CA SER A 229 -11.28 13.60 -13.52
C SER A 229 -12.64 13.72 -12.83
N SER A 230 -13.49 12.75 -13.06
CA SER A 230 -14.73 12.64 -12.31
C SER A 230 -14.35 12.66 -10.83
N GLY A 231 -15.08 13.37 -10.00
CA GLY A 231 -14.88 13.33 -8.55
C GLY A 231 -14.84 11.89 -8.05
N SER A 232 -14.72 11.70 -6.73
CA SER A 232 -14.69 10.36 -6.13
C SER A 232 -15.71 9.44 -6.78
N SER A 233 -15.32 8.21 -7.11
CA SER A 233 -16.21 7.21 -7.71
C SER A 233 -17.46 7.02 -6.86
N GLU A 234 -18.50 6.45 -7.45
CA GLU A 234 -19.73 6.12 -6.71
C GLU A 234 -19.42 5.17 -5.54
N VAL A 235 -18.56 4.17 -5.76
CA VAL A 235 -18.07 3.27 -4.71
C VAL A 235 -17.40 4.06 -3.58
N THR A 236 -16.50 4.99 -3.90
CA THR A 236 -15.84 5.81 -2.89
C THR A 236 -16.83 6.71 -2.12
N LYS A 237 -17.84 7.25 -2.81
CA LYS A 237 -18.90 8.05 -2.15
C LYS A 237 -19.74 7.20 -1.22
N LEU A 238 -20.11 6.00 -1.64
CA LEU A 238 -20.87 5.04 -0.82
C LEU A 238 -20.07 4.58 0.39
N LEU A 239 -18.78 4.25 0.21
CA LEU A 239 -17.88 3.90 1.31
C LEU A 239 -17.70 5.05 2.31
N ARG A 240 -17.56 6.29 1.84
CA ARG A 240 -17.50 7.45 2.72
C ARG A 240 -18.79 7.64 3.52
N LYS A 241 -19.93 7.45 2.90
CA LYS A 241 -21.24 7.53 3.56
C LYS A 241 -21.39 6.44 4.62
N SER A 242 -20.99 5.21 4.35
CA SER A 242 -21.05 4.12 5.34
C SER A 242 -20.10 4.32 6.52
N ARG A 243 -18.95 4.96 6.31
CA ARG A 243 -17.96 5.28 7.36
C ARG A 243 -18.40 6.40 8.31
N SER A 244 -19.26 7.31 7.86
CA SER A 244 -19.69 8.46 8.68
C SER A 244 -20.73 8.11 9.72
N THR A 245 -21.30 6.90 9.70
CA THR A 245 -22.48 6.55 10.48
C THR A 245 -22.30 5.48 11.56
N SER A 246 -21.14 4.79 11.60
CA SER A 246 -20.91 3.76 12.63
C SER A 246 -19.44 3.43 12.87
N VAL A 247 -19.12 3.09 14.11
CA VAL A 247 -17.84 2.50 14.53
C VAL A 247 -17.65 1.11 13.87
N GLU A 248 -18.75 0.44 13.54
CA GLU A 248 -18.76 -0.81 12.77
C GLU A 248 -18.98 -0.50 11.29
N MET A 249 -17.98 -0.83 10.47
CA MET A 249 -18.07 -0.67 9.01
C MET A 249 -18.91 -1.80 8.41
N ASN A 250 -20.22 -1.63 8.41
CA ASN A 250 -21.14 -2.51 7.67
C ASN A 250 -21.23 -2.04 6.21
N ILE A 251 -20.72 -2.85 5.30
CA ILE A 251 -20.84 -2.63 3.85
C ILE A 251 -21.98 -3.51 3.34
N SER A 252 -22.95 -2.89 2.64
CA SER A 252 -24.03 -3.67 2.03
C SER A 252 -23.49 -4.59 0.92
N ASP A 253 -24.15 -5.72 0.70
CA ASP A 253 -23.81 -6.66 -0.37
C ASP A 253 -23.79 -5.99 -1.73
N GLU A 254 -24.65 -4.99 -1.97
CA GLU A 254 -24.69 -4.24 -3.22
C GLU A 254 -23.37 -3.48 -3.47
N ILE A 255 -22.84 -2.80 -2.44
CA ILE A 255 -21.55 -2.09 -2.53
C ILE A 255 -20.42 -3.10 -2.73
N LEU A 256 -20.47 -4.21 -2.02
CA LEU A 256 -19.48 -5.27 -2.12
C LEU A 256 -19.45 -5.89 -3.52
N LYS A 257 -20.61 -6.22 -4.10
CA LYS A 257 -20.76 -6.71 -5.47
C LYS A 257 -20.18 -5.72 -6.49
N LYS A 258 -20.44 -4.43 -6.32
CA LYS A 258 -19.90 -3.39 -7.19
C LYS A 258 -18.37 -3.29 -7.11
N ILE A 259 -17.78 -3.38 -5.91
CA ILE A 259 -16.34 -3.42 -5.71
C ILE A 259 -15.73 -4.63 -6.42
N ILE A 260 -16.34 -5.81 -6.26
CA ILE A 260 -15.82 -7.05 -6.86
C ILE A 260 -15.79 -6.93 -8.40
N VAL A 261 -16.85 -6.44 -9.00
CA VAL A 261 -16.93 -6.30 -10.46
C VAL A 261 -16.00 -5.21 -11.01
N GLU A 262 -15.92 -4.05 -10.35
CA GLU A 262 -15.20 -2.90 -10.89
C GLU A 262 -13.71 -2.86 -10.50
N GLU A 263 -13.33 -3.49 -9.39
CA GLU A 263 -11.98 -3.36 -8.82
C GLU A 263 -11.20 -4.69 -8.78
N GLN A 264 -11.81 -5.76 -9.26
CA GLN A 264 -11.18 -7.08 -9.47
C GLN A 264 -10.37 -7.59 -8.26
N PRO A 265 -10.92 -7.64 -7.05
CA PRO A 265 -10.26 -8.27 -5.93
C PRO A 265 -10.17 -9.78 -6.14
N VAL A 266 -9.11 -10.40 -5.64
CA VAL A 266 -8.85 -11.82 -5.80
C VAL A 266 -8.89 -12.57 -4.47
N SER A 267 -8.61 -11.84 -3.38
CA SER A 267 -8.54 -12.39 -2.03
C SER A 267 -9.41 -11.60 -1.06
N LEU A 268 -9.69 -12.18 0.10
CA LEU A 268 -10.36 -11.46 1.20
C LEU A 268 -9.53 -10.26 1.68
N ALA A 269 -8.20 -10.34 1.66
CA ALA A 269 -7.33 -9.22 2.00
C ALA A 269 -7.48 -8.05 1.02
N ASP A 270 -7.75 -8.32 -0.27
CA ASP A 270 -8.03 -7.25 -1.23
C ASP A 270 -9.27 -6.46 -0.84
N ILE A 271 -10.35 -7.14 -0.48
CA ILE A 271 -11.59 -6.50 -0.06
C ILE A 271 -11.41 -5.80 1.29
N LEU A 272 -11.02 -6.56 2.31
CA LEU A 272 -11.10 -6.11 3.70
C LEU A 272 -10.04 -5.05 4.02
N LEU A 273 -8.81 -5.19 3.51
CA LEU A 273 -7.71 -4.26 3.83
C LEU A 273 -7.51 -3.18 2.76
N ARG A 274 -7.67 -3.50 1.46
CA ARG A 274 -7.24 -2.64 0.37
C ARG A 274 -8.37 -1.87 -0.32
N ARG A 275 -9.61 -2.39 -0.32
CA ARG A 275 -10.75 -1.76 -1.01
C ARG A 275 -11.72 -1.09 -0.05
N THR A 276 -12.05 -1.75 1.06
CA THR A 276 -13.06 -1.26 2.00
C THR A 276 -12.46 -0.61 3.25
N GLY A 277 -11.35 -1.11 3.73
CA GLY A 277 -10.73 -0.72 4.99
C GLY A 277 -11.40 -1.32 6.24
N ILE A 278 -12.34 -2.29 6.08
CA ILE A 278 -12.96 -3.01 7.21
C ILE A 278 -11.90 -3.68 8.08
N GLY A 279 -10.88 -4.26 7.46
CA GLY A 279 -9.77 -4.92 8.16
C GLY A 279 -8.91 -3.99 9.03
N TRP A 280 -9.14 -2.67 8.96
CA TRP A 280 -8.51 -1.67 9.82
C TRP A 280 -9.38 -1.28 11.03
N GLY A 281 -10.51 -1.94 11.24
CA GLY A 281 -11.35 -1.81 12.43
C GLY A 281 -10.77 -2.51 13.65
N ILE A 282 -11.45 -2.40 14.79
CA ILE A 282 -10.99 -2.93 16.08
C ILE A 282 -10.84 -4.46 16.07
N ASP A 283 -11.70 -5.16 15.36
CA ASP A 283 -11.67 -6.62 15.20
C ASP A 283 -10.84 -7.09 14.00
N GLN A 284 -10.24 -6.13 13.29
CA GLN A 284 -9.46 -6.37 12.07
C GLN A 284 -10.27 -7.08 10.97
N GLY A 285 -11.57 -6.79 10.91
CA GLY A 285 -12.49 -7.34 9.91
C GLY A 285 -12.89 -8.79 10.13
N LYS A 286 -12.53 -9.41 11.25
CA LYS A 286 -12.83 -10.83 11.53
C LYS A 286 -14.31 -11.14 11.48
N SER A 287 -15.16 -10.26 12.01
CA SER A 287 -16.62 -10.43 11.97
C SER A 287 -17.20 -10.39 10.56
N ALA A 288 -16.57 -9.63 9.64
CA ALA A 288 -17.04 -9.50 8.28
C ALA A 288 -16.59 -10.65 7.35
N VAL A 289 -15.58 -11.42 7.75
CA VAL A 289 -14.97 -12.48 6.91
C VAL A 289 -16.00 -13.45 6.34
N PRO A 290 -16.93 -14.05 7.12
CA PRO A 290 -17.86 -15.04 6.58
C PRO A 290 -18.80 -14.46 5.51
N GLY A 291 -19.34 -13.27 5.76
CA GLY A 291 -20.25 -12.59 4.82
C GLY A 291 -19.54 -12.20 3.52
N VAL A 292 -18.36 -11.57 3.63
CA VAL A 292 -17.56 -11.19 2.46
C VAL A 292 -17.12 -12.40 1.66
N ALA A 293 -16.69 -13.48 2.32
CA ALA A 293 -16.30 -14.71 1.66
C ALA A 293 -17.44 -15.35 0.87
N THR A 294 -18.68 -15.29 1.40
CA THR A 294 -19.87 -15.80 0.70
C THR A 294 -20.13 -15.01 -0.58
N VAL A 295 -20.15 -13.68 -0.50
CA VAL A 295 -20.38 -12.84 -1.69
C VAL A 295 -19.25 -13.00 -2.73
N MET A 296 -18.00 -13.13 -2.29
CA MET A 296 -16.88 -13.40 -3.18
C MET A 296 -17.00 -14.78 -3.85
N ALA A 297 -17.42 -15.81 -3.10
CA ALA A 297 -17.60 -17.14 -3.64
C ALA A 297 -18.66 -17.16 -4.75
N GLU A 298 -19.80 -16.50 -4.52
CA GLU A 298 -20.86 -16.37 -5.53
C GLU A 298 -20.40 -15.68 -6.82
N LEU A 299 -19.65 -14.60 -6.70
CA LEU A 299 -19.29 -13.76 -7.87
C LEU A 299 -17.99 -14.21 -8.56
N CYS A 300 -17.06 -14.82 -7.81
CA CYS A 300 -15.78 -15.27 -8.35
C CYS A 300 -15.75 -16.77 -8.65
N GLY A 301 -16.86 -17.48 -8.41
CA GLY A 301 -16.97 -18.91 -8.70
C GLY A 301 -16.12 -19.78 -7.75
N TRP A 302 -15.98 -19.38 -6.49
CA TRP A 302 -15.26 -20.18 -5.50
C TRP A 302 -16.15 -21.35 -5.02
N ASP A 303 -15.57 -22.52 -4.93
CA ASP A 303 -16.16 -23.65 -4.20
C ASP A 303 -15.96 -23.46 -2.67
N GLU A 304 -16.62 -24.32 -1.88
CA GLU A 304 -16.53 -24.26 -0.41
C GLU A 304 -15.08 -24.45 0.09
N GLN A 305 -14.31 -25.31 -0.57
CA GLN A 305 -12.91 -25.55 -0.20
C GLN A 305 -12.06 -24.27 -0.41
N ARG A 306 -12.24 -23.59 -1.52
CA ARG A 306 -11.57 -22.33 -1.79
C ARG A 306 -12.00 -21.25 -0.82
N LYS A 307 -13.31 -21.13 -0.55
CA LYS A 307 -13.87 -20.16 0.39
C LYS A 307 -13.25 -20.33 1.78
N GLU A 308 -13.22 -21.57 2.29
CA GLU A 308 -12.64 -21.83 3.60
C GLU A 308 -11.14 -21.56 3.66
N LYS A 309 -10.41 -21.93 2.60
CA LYS A 309 -8.98 -21.64 2.48
C LYS A 309 -8.71 -20.13 2.51
N GLU A 310 -9.50 -19.31 1.79
CA GLU A 310 -9.34 -17.84 1.78
C GLU A 310 -9.61 -17.24 3.17
N MET A 311 -10.60 -17.73 3.91
CA MET A 311 -10.85 -17.29 5.28
C MET A 311 -9.66 -17.61 6.20
N GLN A 312 -9.09 -18.80 6.09
CA GLN A 312 -7.90 -19.19 6.83
C GLN A 312 -6.69 -18.34 6.48
N LEU A 313 -6.43 -18.10 5.19
CA LEU A 313 -5.35 -17.26 4.71
C LEU A 313 -5.47 -15.82 5.22
N PHE A 314 -6.67 -15.27 5.23
CA PHE A 314 -6.90 -13.93 5.78
C PHE A 314 -6.58 -13.87 7.28
N HIS A 315 -7.09 -14.82 8.07
CA HIS A 315 -6.81 -14.88 9.52
C HIS A 315 -5.32 -15.06 9.81
N GLN A 316 -4.65 -15.90 9.02
CA GLN A 316 -3.21 -16.08 9.13
C GLN A 316 -2.46 -14.79 8.82
N HIS A 317 -2.80 -14.10 7.74
CA HIS A 317 -2.21 -12.83 7.35
C HIS A 317 -2.35 -11.77 8.46
N ILE A 318 -3.56 -11.62 9.03
CA ILE A 318 -3.78 -10.72 10.16
C ILE A 318 -2.89 -11.08 11.35
N LYS A 319 -2.79 -12.36 11.67
CA LYS A 319 -1.96 -12.84 12.79
C LYS A 319 -0.46 -12.60 12.58
N GLU A 320 0.04 -12.78 11.39
CA GLU A 320 1.49 -12.69 11.10
C GLU A 320 1.97 -11.26 10.94
N ILE A 321 1.15 -10.39 10.32
CA ILE A 321 1.57 -9.05 9.92
C ILE A 321 1.12 -7.98 10.91
N TYR A 322 -0.08 -8.11 11.50
CA TYR A 322 -0.72 -7.02 12.26
C TYR A 322 -0.81 -7.26 13.77
N GLN A 323 -0.56 -8.48 14.26
CA GLN A 323 -0.62 -8.71 15.70
C GLN A 323 0.66 -8.28 16.42
N VAL A 324 0.50 -7.74 17.63
CA VAL A 324 1.61 -7.49 18.55
C VAL A 324 2.25 -8.82 18.92
N GLN A 325 3.54 -8.99 18.68
CA GLN A 325 4.26 -10.21 19.00
C GLN A 325 4.14 -10.53 20.50
N LYS A 326 3.61 -11.69 20.85
CA LYS A 326 3.49 -12.16 22.25
C LYS A 326 4.87 -12.42 22.86
N TYR A 327 5.06 -12.09 24.13
CA TYR A 327 6.23 -12.50 24.87
C TYR A 327 6.21 -14.01 25.16
N ARG A 328 7.39 -14.64 25.27
CA ARG A 328 7.53 -15.89 26.05
C ARG A 328 7.29 -15.53 27.51
N GLY A 329 6.08 -15.73 28.00
CA GLY A 329 5.70 -15.36 29.38
C GLY A 329 4.37 -14.64 29.51
N ASP A 330 3.80 -14.12 28.41
CA ASP A 330 2.41 -13.64 28.43
C ASP A 330 1.50 -14.89 28.56
N SER A 331 0.97 -15.11 29.77
CA SER A 331 -0.03 -16.13 30.04
C SER A 331 -1.22 -15.93 29.08
N VAL A 332 -1.59 -17.00 28.42
CA VAL A 332 -2.80 -17.08 27.62
C VAL A 332 -3.98 -16.89 28.59
N CYS A 333 -4.54 -15.66 28.60
CA CYS A 333 -5.95 -15.52 28.96
C CYS A 333 -6.72 -15.63 27.64
N ASP A 334 -7.28 -16.81 27.44
CA ASP A 334 -8.22 -17.13 26.35
C ASP A 334 -9.52 -16.31 26.51
#